data_a64894d3772af62f157098f74265e964
#
_entry.id   a64894d3772af62f157098f74265e964
#
_cell.length_a   1.000
_cell.length_b   1.000
_cell.length_c   1.000
_cell.angle_alpha   90.00
_cell.angle_beta   90.00
_cell.angle_gamma   90.00
#
_symmetry.space_group_name_H-M   'P 1'
#
loop_
_entity.id
_entity.type
_entity.pdbx_description
1 polymer ?
#
loop_
_entity_poly.entity_id
_entity_poly.type
_entity_poly.pdbx_seq_one_letter_code
_entity_poly.pdbx_strand_id
1 'polypeptide(L)'
;MRSKKFGVLVLAASVACGGSACSVISVGGPPELARPADAADSMTKPFQRMVATSPQADWTPTQTVQGLLAAMASFDDVEQKILREYLTPEAKRAWKPGDSFTVVEDNPTVNQVKEGMVQIEATQIAIIHDDGWYEPKKEKRTLQVPVAKTKEGYRVSRLDNGLMLLTAADVRRAYAQADIYFLSGSGSLDDTRAIPVVDHVWLPVNPRRSLAETIVDRLLEGPSESLEGAVSTAFEGISLDRIDPGDETVVVRLEGQFKTQPAPVEALTRQLQWSLRELTKGRTIEVRLNGEPFYESGPLTIVPRQTDTWLRSPESKVYFVQNGQLMRLGQDGASSAIPGPVGQLGEIYKEPAITGSPGPREETRRSTWPR
;
A
#
# COMPACT_ATOMS: atom_id res chain seq x y z
N MET A 1 90.42 14.88 33.80
CA MET A 1 90.57 14.25 32.48
C MET A 1 89.27 14.30 31.75
N ARG A 2 89.15 15.11 30.74
CA ARG A 2 88.87 14.84 29.34
C ARG A 2 87.59 13.96 29.17
N SER A 3 86.57 14.26 28.42
CA SER A 3 86.42 15.05 27.21
C SER A 3 84.92 15.15 26.82
N LYS A 4 84.51 16.33 26.38
CA LYS A 4 83.91 16.63 25.06
C LYS A 4 82.98 15.55 24.46
N LYS A 5 81.75 15.83 24.07
CA LYS A 5 81.31 16.61 22.89
C LYS A 5 79.79 16.61 22.79
N PHE A 6 79.25 17.77 22.42
CA PHE A 6 78.37 18.09 21.29
C PHE A 6 77.18 17.25 21.01
N GLY A 7 76.05 17.93 20.93
CA GLY A 7 75.09 17.61 19.88
C GLY A 7 73.70 18.17 20.04
N VAL A 8 73.53 19.32 19.46
CA VAL A 8 72.34 19.72 18.70
C VAL A 8 71.01 19.95 19.43
N LEU A 9 70.72 21.17 19.59
CA LEU A 9 69.39 21.77 19.81
C LEU A 9 68.56 21.64 18.53
N VAL A 10 67.39 20.94 18.62
CA VAL A 10 66.36 21.02 17.61
C VAL A 10 65.14 21.60 18.25
N LEU A 11 64.91 22.84 17.93
CA LEU A 11 63.69 23.59 18.22
C LEU A 11 62.58 23.09 17.29
N ALA A 12 61.57 22.37 17.79
CA ALA A 12 60.39 22.09 17.05
C ALA A 12 59.24 22.97 17.56
N ALA A 13 58.94 24.00 16.79
CA ALA A 13 57.78 24.86 17.00
C ALA A 13 56.50 24.08 16.67
N SER A 14 55.73 23.73 17.69
CA SER A 14 54.40 23.13 17.51
C SER A 14 53.39 24.26 17.26
N VAL A 15 52.98 24.42 16.00
CA VAL A 15 51.88 25.28 15.62
C VAL A 15 50.60 24.58 16.01
N ALA A 16 49.92 25.09 17.03
CA ALA A 16 48.57 24.68 17.40
C ALA A 16 47.59 25.27 16.37
N CYS A 17 47.25 24.49 15.32
CA CYS A 17 46.10 24.77 14.47
C CYS A 17 44.85 24.23 15.17
N GLY A 18 44.10 25.14 15.81
CA GLY A 18 42.74 24.89 16.27
C GLY A 18 41.82 24.67 15.04
N GLY A 19 41.66 23.42 14.65
CA GLY A 19 40.69 23.05 13.66
C GLY A 19 39.30 22.99 14.30
N SER A 20 38.50 24.03 14.09
CA SER A 20 37.05 23.98 14.29
C SER A 20 36.49 22.92 13.34
N ALA A 21 36.21 21.73 13.83
CA ALA A 21 35.46 20.70 13.09
C ALA A 21 34.01 21.16 12.99
N CYS A 22 33.71 22.00 11.98
CA CYS A 22 32.36 22.13 11.50
C CYS A 22 32.00 20.77 10.90
N SER A 23 31.21 19.97 11.61
CA SER A 23 30.53 18.82 11.01
C SER A 23 29.55 19.36 9.98
N VAL A 24 29.97 19.40 8.73
CA VAL A 24 29.09 19.62 7.60
C VAL A 24 28.23 18.34 7.53
N ILE A 25 27.02 18.41 8.09
CA ILE A 25 25.98 17.43 7.77
C ILE A 25 25.70 17.64 6.29
N SER A 26 26.12 16.71 5.46
CA SER A 26 25.85 16.67 4.03
C SER A 26 24.33 16.48 3.85
N VAL A 27 23.62 17.61 3.71
CA VAL A 27 22.20 17.62 3.32
C VAL A 27 22.18 17.68 1.80
N GLY A 28 22.28 16.52 1.12
CA GLY A 28 22.15 16.49 -0.33
C GLY A 28 23.06 15.49 -1.04
N GLY A 29 23.05 14.24 -0.64
CA GLY A 29 23.43 13.12 -1.51
C GLY A 29 22.17 12.35 -1.92
N PRO A 30 22.16 11.66 -3.08
CA PRO A 30 21.11 10.68 -3.33
C PRO A 30 21.11 9.70 -2.14
N PRO A 31 19.92 9.28 -1.63
CA PRO A 31 19.88 8.34 -0.54
C PRO A 31 20.64 7.09 -0.99
N GLU A 32 21.77 6.82 -0.34
CA GLU A 32 22.43 5.52 -0.46
C GLU A 32 21.41 4.53 0.08
N LEU A 33 20.91 3.67 -0.80
CA LEU A 33 20.12 2.52 -0.40
C LEU A 33 21.00 1.73 0.56
N ALA A 34 20.70 1.80 1.86
CA ALA A 34 21.27 0.90 2.83
C ALA A 34 21.16 -0.49 2.25
N ARG A 35 22.27 -1.21 2.08
CA ARG A 35 22.24 -2.62 1.74
C ARG A 35 21.30 -3.28 2.73
N PRO A 36 20.38 -4.16 2.27
CA PRO A 36 19.55 -4.88 3.19
C PRO A 36 20.47 -5.53 4.21
N ALA A 37 20.33 -5.16 5.47
CA ALA A 37 20.90 -5.92 6.55
C ALA A 37 20.40 -7.35 6.37
N ASP A 38 21.29 -8.32 6.48
CA ASP A 38 21.04 -9.73 6.28
C ASP A 38 19.72 -10.14 6.93
N ALA A 39 18.84 -10.74 6.11
CA ALA A 39 17.58 -11.35 6.52
C ALA A 39 16.65 -10.46 7.37
N ALA A 40 16.33 -9.27 6.88
CA ALA A 40 15.10 -8.61 7.33
C ALA A 40 13.95 -9.58 7.07
N ASP A 41 13.23 -9.94 8.11
CA ASP A 41 12.11 -10.85 8.06
C ASP A 41 11.21 -10.46 6.89
N SER A 42 11.03 -11.39 5.93
CA SER A 42 10.25 -11.12 4.71
C SER A 42 8.80 -10.72 5.00
N MET A 43 8.36 -10.89 6.25
CA MET A 43 7.03 -10.53 6.73
C MET A 43 6.90 -9.06 7.07
N THR A 44 8.01 -8.30 7.08
CA THR A 44 8.02 -6.87 7.37
C THR A 44 8.49 -6.05 6.17
N LYS A 45 7.78 -4.97 5.87
CA LYS A 45 8.28 -3.94 4.96
C LYS A 45 8.98 -2.87 5.79
N PRO A 46 10.19 -2.40 5.42
CA PRO A 46 10.85 -1.30 6.11
C PRO A 46 9.93 -0.07 6.15
N PHE A 47 9.64 0.42 7.35
CA PHE A 47 8.86 1.63 7.56
C PHE A 47 9.74 2.86 7.42
N GLN A 48 9.38 3.75 6.51
CA GLN A 48 10.01 5.07 6.39
C GLN A 48 9.16 6.09 7.14
N ARG A 49 9.68 6.53 8.29
CA ARG A 49 8.98 7.52 9.12
C ARG A 49 8.89 8.86 8.40
N MET A 50 7.68 9.32 8.14
CA MET A 50 7.40 10.66 7.67
C MET A 50 6.92 11.49 8.85
N VAL A 51 7.78 12.38 9.33
CA VAL A 51 7.45 13.25 10.46
C VAL A 51 6.92 14.57 9.93
N ALA A 52 5.64 14.84 10.18
CA ALA A 52 5.08 16.16 9.94
C ALA A 52 5.69 17.18 10.92
N THR A 53 5.97 18.37 10.43
CA THR A 53 6.43 19.49 11.23
C THR A 53 5.25 20.38 11.54
N SER A 54 5.15 20.92 12.77
CA SER A 54 4.17 21.93 13.13
C SER A 54 4.38 23.22 12.32
N PRO A 55 3.28 23.97 11.99
CA PRO A 55 3.40 25.19 11.21
C PRO A 55 4.20 26.26 11.98
N GLN A 56 5.13 26.94 11.30
CA GLN A 56 5.98 27.96 11.88
C GLN A 56 5.36 29.36 11.73
N ALA A 57 5.65 30.26 12.66
CA ALA A 57 5.07 31.61 12.69
C ALA A 57 5.53 32.52 11.55
N ASP A 58 6.74 32.28 11.03
CA ASP A 58 7.39 33.01 9.95
C ASP A 58 7.12 32.46 8.54
N TRP A 59 6.40 31.34 8.44
CA TRP A 59 6.05 30.75 7.15
C TRP A 59 5.13 31.63 6.34
N THR A 60 5.35 31.62 5.02
CA THR A 60 4.44 32.22 4.04
C THR A 60 3.14 31.37 3.90
N PRO A 61 2.07 31.93 3.31
CA PRO A 61 0.85 31.16 2.99
C PRO A 61 1.15 29.87 2.19
N THR A 62 2.04 29.96 1.20
CA THR A 62 2.44 28.81 0.37
C THR A 62 3.16 27.74 1.20
N GLN A 63 4.12 28.12 2.04
CA GLN A 63 4.81 27.17 2.92
C GLN A 63 3.86 26.53 3.93
N THR A 64 2.89 27.27 4.44
CA THR A 64 1.85 26.72 5.33
C THR A 64 1.04 25.62 4.63
N VAL A 65 0.63 25.85 3.37
CA VAL A 65 -0.13 24.84 2.60
C VAL A 65 0.76 23.66 2.20
N GLN A 66 2.02 23.87 1.86
CA GLN A 66 2.97 22.78 1.62
C GLN A 66 3.19 21.93 2.87
N GLY A 67 3.31 22.57 4.05
CA GLY A 67 3.37 21.86 5.32
C GLY A 67 2.10 21.08 5.64
N LEU A 68 0.91 21.63 5.32
CA LEU A 68 -0.36 20.90 5.44
C LEU A 68 -0.36 19.64 4.58
N LEU A 69 0.09 19.71 3.32
CA LEU A 69 0.18 18.54 2.45
C LEU A 69 1.13 17.48 3.04
N ALA A 70 2.28 17.90 3.55
CA ALA A 70 3.21 17.01 4.23
C ALA A 70 2.60 16.37 5.50
N ALA A 71 1.76 17.13 6.23
CA ALA A 71 1.06 16.61 7.40
C ALA A 71 -0.04 15.60 7.02
N MET A 72 -0.70 15.75 5.88
CA MET A 72 -1.64 14.75 5.35
C MET A 72 -0.95 13.42 5.05
N ALA A 73 0.33 13.45 4.64
CA ALA A 73 1.12 12.28 4.33
C ALA A 73 1.80 11.64 5.55
N SER A 74 1.61 12.19 6.76
CA SER A 74 2.22 11.67 7.99
C SER A 74 1.33 10.61 8.63
N PHE A 75 1.67 9.34 8.41
CA PHE A 75 0.94 8.18 8.94
C PHE A 75 1.20 7.89 10.42
N ASP A 76 2.22 8.51 11.03
CA ASP A 76 2.48 8.42 12.46
C ASP A 76 1.49 9.21 13.32
N ASP A 77 0.84 10.21 12.74
CA ASP A 77 -0.13 11.07 13.40
C ASP A 77 -1.55 10.52 13.25
N VAL A 78 -1.82 9.34 13.84
CA VAL A 78 -3.10 8.64 13.74
C VAL A 78 -4.29 9.54 14.13
N GLU A 79 -4.10 10.47 15.07
CA GLU A 79 -5.13 11.42 15.49
C GLU A 79 -5.10 12.72 14.66
N GLN A 80 -4.19 12.79 13.68
CA GLN A 80 -4.00 13.98 12.84
C GLN A 80 -3.80 15.28 13.63
N LYS A 81 -3.10 15.17 14.76
CA LYS A 81 -2.86 16.30 15.68
C LYS A 81 -2.09 17.41 14.99
N ILE A 82 -0.99 17.05 14.32
CA ILE A 82 -0.12 18.02 13.62
C ILE A 82 -0.86 18.63 12.43
N LEU A 83 -1.60 17.82 11.65
CA LEU A 83 -2.42 18.33 10.55
C LEU A 83 -3.43 19.37 11.05
N ARG A 84 -4.06 19.12 12.20
CA ARG A 84 -5.03 20.04 12.79
C ARG A 84 -4.41 21.34 13.30
N GLU A 85 -3.10 21.42 13.53
CA GLU A 85 -2.39 22.66 13.88
C GLU A 85 -2.28 23.64 12.70
N TYR A 86 -2.40 23.13 11.48
CA TYR A 86 -2.44 23.95 10.27
C TYR A 86 -3.77 24.68 10.07
N LEU A 87 -4.81 24.31 10.81
CA LEU A 87 -6.15 24.86 10.68
C LEU A 87 -6.43 25.97 11.71
N THR A 88 -7.25 26.96 11.33
CA THR A 88 -7.79 27.90 12.31
C THR A 88 -8.71 27.16 13.29
N PRO A 89 -9.01 27.73 14.48
CA PRO A 89 -9.91 27.07 15.44
C PRO A 89 -11.28 26.71 14.85
N GLU A 90 -11.80 27.53 13.94
CA GLU A 90 -13.06 27.30 13.25
C GLU A 90 -12.95 26.16 12.25
N ALA A 91 -11.91 26.19 11.39
CA ALA A 91 -11.66 25.13 10.42
C ALA A 91 -11.39 23.80 11.12
N LYS A 92 -10.63 23.78 12.23
CA LYS A 92 -10.35 22.59 13.02
C LYS A 92 -11.62 21.92 13.58
N ARG A 93 -12.63 22.72 13.96
CA ARG A 93 -13.91 22.18 14.44
C ARG A 93 -14.81 21.68 13.31
N ALA A 94 -14.75 22.34 12.16
CA ALA A 94 -15.61 22.03 11.02
C ALA A 94 -15.10 20.87 10.17
N TRP A 95 -13.77 20.75 10.00
CA TRP A 95 -13.17 19.76 9.12
C TRP A 95 -13.19 18.36 9.74
N LYS A 96 -13.58 17.40 8.90
CA LYS A 96 -13.50 15.97 9.20
C LYS A 96 -12.61 15.31 8.16
N PRO A 97 -11.70 14.39 8.58
CA PRO A 97 -10.94 13.60 7.63
C PRO A 97 -11.88 12.74 6.79
N GLY A 98 -11.43 12.37 5.60
CA GLY A 98 -12.09 11.37 4.77
C GLY A 98 -11.55 9.98 5.05
N ASP A 99 -12.28 8.99 4.61
CA ASP A 99 -11.90 7.58 4.71
C ASP A 99 -11.08 7.13 3.48
N SER A 100 -10.97 8.00 2.45
CA SER A 100 -10.20 7.76 1.24
C SER A 100 -9.14 8.84 1.00
N PHE A 101 -8.10 8.48 0.24
CA PHE A 101 -7.02 9.39 -0.14
C PHE A 101 -7.02 9.66 -1.64
N THR A 102 -7.02 10.92 -2.02
CA THR A 102 -6.77 11.32 -3.41
C THR A 102 -5.27 11.27 -3.68
N VAL A 103 -4.85 10.44 -4.62
CA VAL A 103 -3.44 10.31 -5.03
C VAL A 103 -3.19 11.20 -6.23
N VAL A 104 -2.17 12.05 -6.14
CA VAL A 104 -1.75 12.96 -7.22
C VAL A 104 -0.34 12.64 -7.68
N GLU A 105 0.01 13.10 -8.89
CA GLU A 105 1.39 13.05 -9.40
C GLU A 105 2.35 13.74 -8.41
N ASP A 106 3.63 13.37 -8.49
CA ASP A 106 4.66 13.98 -7.66
C ASP A 106 4.82 15.47 -8.00
N ASN A 107 5.16 16.28 -6.98
CA ASN A 107 5.38 17.71 -7.09
C ASN A 107 4.16 18.54 -7.55
N PRO A 108 3.04 18.51 -6.81
CA PRO A 108 1.92 19.42 -7.07
C PRO A 108 2.40 20.88 -6.98
N THR A 109 1.87 21.73 -7.86
CA THR A 109 2.19 23.16 -7.85
C THR A 109 1.37 23.85 -6.77
N VAL A 110 2.05 24.58 -5.88
CA VAL A 110 1.39 25.33 -4.78
C VAL A 110 1.77 26.80 -4.87
N ASN A 111 0.83 27.66 -5.24
CA ASN A 111 1.07 29.07 -5.46
C ASN A 111 0.03 29.96 -4.75
N GLN A 112 0.47 31.10 -4.23
CA GLN A 112 -0.44 32.12 -3.77
C GLN A 112 -1.00 32.89 -4.97
N VAL A 113 -2.32 32.81 -5.22
CA VAL A 113 -2.98 33.44 -6.36
C VAL A 113 -3.53 34.82 -6.02
N LYS A 114 -3.83 35.08 -4.75
CA LYS A 114 -4.20 36.37 -4.21
C LYS A 114 -3.95 36.40 -2.70
N GLU A 115 -4.06 37.56 -2.10
CA GLU A 115 -3.99 37.69 -0.63
C GLU A 115 -5.00 36.75 0.05
N GLY A 116 -4.52 35.93 1.00
CA GLY A 116 -5.33 34.99 1.75
C GLY A 116 -5.82 33.77 0.96
N MET A 117 -5.31 33.52 -0.26
CA MET A 117 -5.70 32.38 -1.08
C MET A 117 -4.50 31.69 -1.73
N VAL A 118 -4.31 30.43 -1.42
CA VAL A 118 -3.31 29.54 -2.04
C VAL A 118 -4.03 28.55 -2.94
N GLN A 119 -3.49 28.33 -4.12
CA GLN A 119 -3.98 27.36 -5.09
C GLN A 119 -3.03 26.17 -5.18
N ILE A 120 -3.60 24.97 -5.17
CA ILE A 120 -2.89 23.71 -5.44
C ILE A 120 -3.36 23.25 -6.81
N GLU A 121 -2.42 23.07 -7.74
CA GLU A 121 -2.66 22.43 -9.04
C GLU A 121 -1.97 21.08 -9.05
N ALA A 122 -2.72 20.03 -9.34
CA ALA A 122 -2.23 18.66 -9.34
C ALA A 122 -2.98 17.83 -10.39
N THR A 123 -2.33 16.79 -10.91
CA THR A 123 -3.00 15.74 -11.67
C THR A 123 -3.31 14.60 -10.70
N GLN A 124 -4.58 14.35 -10.42
CA GLN A 124 -5.02 13.15 -9.75
C GLN A 124 -4.71 11.94 -10.63
N ILE A 125 -4.21 10.86 -10.05
CA ILE A 125 -3.91 9.61 -10.75
C ILE A 125 -4.71 8.43 -10.21
N ALA A 126 -5.17 8.53 -8.95
CA ALA A 126 -5.99 7.48 -8.33
C ALA A 126 -6.72 7.99 -7.08
N ILE A 127 -7.58 7.12 -6.55
CA ILE A 127 -8.11 7.18 -5.19
C ILE A 127 -7.70 5.88 -4.49
N ILE A 128 -7.23 5.95 -3.24
CA ILE A 128 -7.09 4.80 -2.35
C ILE A 128 -8.26 4.86 -1.39
N HIS A 129 -9.11 3.85 -1.43
CA HIS A 129 -10.26 3.69 -0.54
C HIS A 129 -9.83 3.13 0.82
N ASP A 130 -10.69 3.21 1.81
CA ASP A 130 -10.44 2.71 3.18
C ASP A 130 -10.19 1.18 3.20
N ASP A 131 -10.83 0.45 2.29
CA ASP A 131 -10.62 -0.98 2.08
C ASP A 131 -9.31 -1.31 1.33
N GLY A 132 -8.49 -0.31 0.98
CA GLY A 132 -7.24 -0.45 0.26
C GLY A 132 -7.38 -0.56 -1.26
N TRP A 133 -8.61 -0.55 -1.79
CA TRP A 133 -8.80 -0.56 -3.22
C TRP A 133 -8.20 0.69 -3.88
N TYR A 134 -7.36 0.46 -4.89
CA TYR A 134 -6.75 1.53 -5.67
C TYR A 134 -7.54 1.72 -6.97
N GLU A 135 -8.35 2.77 -7.01
CA GLU A 135 -9.12 3.17 -8.18
C GLU A 135 -8.31 4.12 -9.08
N PRO A 136 -7.82 3.71 -10.24
CA PRO A 136 -7.14 4.60 -11.17
C PRO A 136 -8.11 5.68 -11.69
N LYS A 137 -7.74 6.95 -11.53
CA LYS A 137 -8.56 8.08 -11.98
C LYS A 137 -7.69 9.26 -12.39
N LYS A 138 -7.59 9.52 -13.68
CA LYS A 138 -6.77 10.62 -14.18
C LYS A 138 -7.62 11.87 -14.41
N GLU A 139 -7.38 12.90 -13.57
CA GLU A 139 -8.11 14.16 -13.60
C GLU A 139 -7.21 15.33 -13.18
N LYS A 140 -7.29 16.46 -13.89
CA LYS A 140 -6.65 17.69 -13.40
C LYS A 140 -7.48 18.29 -12.29
N ARG A 141 -6.83 18.57 -11.16
CA ARG A 141 -7.42 19.17 -9.98
C ARG A 141 -6.83 20.54 -9.70
N THR A 142 -7.71 21.50 -9.42
CA THR A 142 -7.34 22.81 -8.92
C THR A 142 -8.09 23.04 -7.63
N LEU A 143 -7.36 23.10 -6.51
CA LEU A 143 -7.91 23.29 -5.19
C LEU A 143 -7.56 24.70 -4.69
N GLN A 144 -8.54 25.42 -4.17
CA GLN A 144 -8.32 26.73 -3.56
C GLN A 144 -8.37 26.60 -2.04
N VAL A 145 -7.27 26.92 -1.39
CA VAL A 145 -7.09 26.81 0.05
C VAL A 145 -7.02 28.20 0.65
N PRO A 146 -8.07 28.68 1.31
CA PRO A 146 -8.07 29.98 1.96
C PRO A 146 -7.20 29.93 3.23
N VAL A 147 -6.32 30.93 3.37
CA VAL A 147 -5.35 31.05 4.46
C VAL A 147 -5.53 32.38 5.17
N ALA A 148 -5.60 32.36 6.48
CA ALA A 148 -5.72 33.54 7.33
C ALA A 148 -4.46 33.75 8.17
N LYS A 149 -4.08 35.01 8.38
CA LYS A 149 -2.98 35.37 9.29
C LYS A 149 -3.50 35.40 10.73
N THR A 150 -2.92 34.62 11.60
CA THR A 150 -3.21 34.56 13.03
C THR A 150 -2.03 35.12 13.85
N LYS A 151 -2.15 35.17 15.17
CA LYS A 151 -1.04 35.55 16.06
C LYS A 151 0.14 34.58 16.00
N GLU A 152 -0.13 33.30 15.62
CA GLU A 152 0.85 32.23 15.53
C GLU A 152 1.35 31.98 14.10
N GLY A 153 1.10 32.89 13.17
CA GLY A 153 1.43 32.76 11.76
C GLY A 153 0.21 32.42 10.88
N TYR A 154 0.45 32.00 9.66
CA TYR A 154 -0.63 31.65 8.74
C TYR A 154 -1.26 30.30 9.08
N ARG A 155 -2.59 30.21 8.93
CA ARG A 155 -3.38 29.00 9.12
C ARG A 155 -4.44 28.88 8.02
N VAL A 156 -4.76 27.67 7.62
CA VAL A 156 -5.86 27.39 6.68
C VAL A 156 -7.18 27.66 7.37
N SER A 157 -7.98 28.57 6.82
CA SER A 157 -9.24 29.01 7.40
C SER A 157 -10.43 28.15 6.97
N ARG A 158 -10.30 27.36 5.90
CA ARG A 158 -11.26 26.34 5.47
C ARG A 158 -10.57 25.24 4.71
N LEU A 159 -10.90 24.02 5.05
CA LEU A 159 -10.50 22.81 4.34
C LEU A 159 -11.77 22.01 4.05
N ASP A 160 -11.91 21.51 2.82
CA ASP A 160 -13.07 20.73 2.44
C ASP A 160 -13.09 19.40 3.19
N ASN A 161 -14.27 18.98 3.66
CA ASN A 161 -14.42 17.72 4.36
C ASN A 161 -14.03 16.56 3.44
N GLY A 162 -13.36 15.57 4.01
CA GLY A 162 -12.88 14.41 3.28
C GLY A 162 -11.63 14.66 2.46
N LEU A 163 -11.12 15.90 2.36
CA LEU A 163 -9.91 16.15 1.58
C LEU A 163 -8.68 15.59 2.29
N MET A 164 -8.16 14.49 1.77
CA MET A 164 -6.90 13.88 2.11
C MET A 164 -6.11 13.65 0.82
N LEU A 165 -4.94 14.26 0.69
CA LEU A 165 -4.16 14.33 -0.54
C LEU A 165 -2.78 13.74 -0.31
N LEU A 166 -2.39 12.75 -1.13
CA LEU A 166 -1.09 12.12 -1.12
C LEU A 166 -0.43 12.24 -2.49
N THR A 167 0.87 12.41 -2.52
CA THR A 167 1.61 12.25 -3.77
C THR A 167 1.88 10.76 -4.05
N ALA A 168 2.15 10.43 -5.31
CA ALA A 168 2.58 9.07 -5.67
C ALA A 168 3.83 8.64 -4.88
N ALA A 169 4.74 9.57 -4.57
CA ALA A 169 5.91 9.32 -3.73
C ALA A 169 5.52 8.98 -2.28
N ASP A 170 4.51 9.65 -1.73
CA ASP A 170 4.01 9.37 -0.38
C ASP A 170 3.41 7.96 -0.32
N VAL A 171 2.60 7.61 -1.32
CA VAL A 171 2.01 6.27 -1.42
C VAL A 171 3.10 5.19 -1.50
N ARG A 172 4.11 5.36 -2.35
CA ARG A 172 5.21 4.38 -2.45
C ARG A 172 5.97 4.18 -1.13
N ARG A 173 6.06 5.22 -0.30
CA ARG A 173 6.73 5.16 1.01
C ARG A 173 5.87 4.55 2.10
N ALA A 174 4.60 4.88 2.12
CA ALA A 174 3.71 4.61 3.23
C ALA A 174 2.79 3.40 3.03
N TYR A 175 2.64 2.94 1.79
CA TYR A 175 1.80 1.78 1.47
C TYR A 175 2.61 0.62 0.91
N ALA A 176 2.10 -0.57 1.11
CA ALA A 176 2.55 -1.79 0.43
C ALA A 176 1.44 -2.26 -0.50
N GLN A 177 1.78 -2.60 -1.71
CA GLN A 177 0.87 -3.33 -2.60
C GLN A 177 0.81 -4.78 -2.12
N ALA A 178 -0.40 -5.32 -2.02
CA ALA A 178 -0.64 -6.70 -1.60
C ALA A 178 -1.72 -7.34 -2.48
N ASP A 179 -1.56 -8.65 -2.68
CA ASP A 179 -2.52 -9.50 -3.35
C ASP A 179 -3.25 -10.33 -2.31
N ILE A 180 -4.54 -10.08 -2.13
CA ILE A 180 -5.40 -10.81 -1.20
C ILE A 180 -6.31 -11.70 -2.02
N TYR A 181 -6.48 -12.95 -1.61
CA TYR A 181 -7.20 -13.94 -2.39
C TYR A 181 -8.51 -14.34 -1.74
N PHE A 182 -9.58 -14.16 -2.47
CA PHE A 182 -10.93 -14.62 -2.17
C PHE A 182 -11.32 -15.76 -3.10
N LEU A 183 -12.48 -16.37 -2.87
CA LEU A 183 -12.95 -17.49 -3.70
C LEU A 183 -14.08 -17.02 -4.61
N SER A 184 -14.04 -17.42 -5.88
CA SER A 184 -15.03 -17.04 -6.87
C SER A 184 -16.44 -17.52 -6.50
N GLY A 185 -17.43 -16.66 -6.71
CA GLY A 185 -18.85 -16.94 -6.47
C GLY A 185 -19.30 -16.71 -5.04
N SER A 186 -20.58 -16.48 -4.87
CA SER A 186 -21.27 -16.34 -3.59
C SER A 186 -21.82 -17.68 -3.07
N GLY A 187 -21.30 -18.80 -3.61
CA GLY A 187 -21.78 -20.14 -3.36
C GLY A 187 -21.17 -20.82 -2.13
N SER A 188 -21.35 -22.14 -2.06
CA SER A 188 -20.82 -22.95 -0.96
C SER A 188 -19.28 -22.89 -0.92
N LEU A 189 -18.72 -22.58 0.24
CA LEU A 189 -17.28 -22.61 0.51
C LEU A 189 -16.66 -24.02 0.37
N ASP A 190 -17.52 -25.06 0.29
CA ASP A 190 -17.12 -26.45 0.04
C ASP A 190 -16.94 -26.77 -1.45
N ASP A 191 -17.19 -25.79 -2.35
CA ASP A 191 -16.94 -26.02 -3.78
C ASP A 191 -15.43 -26.06 -4.07
N THR A 192 -14.92 -27.26 -4.22
CA THR A 192 -13.51 -27.50 -4.58
C THR A 192 -13.14 -26.91 -5.94
N ARG A 193 -14.11 -26.48 -6.75
CA ARG A 193 -13.92 -25.81 -8.03
C ARG A 193 -13.87 -24.30 -7.93
N ALA A 194 -14.15 -23.74 -6.74
CA ALA A 194 -14.03 -22.29 -6.53
C ALA A 194 -12.59 -21.83 -6.84
N ILE A 195 -12.47 -20.83 -7.70
CA ILE A 195 -11.20 -20.32 -8.18
C ILE A 195 -10.78 -19.13 -7.27
N PRO A 196 -9.53 -19.06 -6.81
CA PRO A 196 -9.03 -17.87 -6.15
C PRO A 196 -9.07 -16.66 -7.08
N VAL A 197 -9.69 -15.60 -6.59
CA VAL A 197 -9.79 -14.28 -7.22
C VAL A 197 -8.91 -13.33 -6.44
N VAL A 198 -8.02 -12.63 -7.13
CA VAL A 198 -7.12 -11.68 -6.49
C VAL A 198 -7.81 -10.33 -6.31
N ASP A 199 -7.68 -9.80 -5.12
CA ASP A 199 -7.99 -8.42 -4.76
C ASP A 199 -6.67 -7.66 -4.60
N HIS A 200 -6.40 -6.74 -5.53
CA HIS A 200 -5.18 -5.93 -5.52
C HIS A 200 -5.41 -4.70 -4.64
N VAL A 201 -4.80 -4.70 -3.47
CA VAL A 201 -4.98 -3.62 -2.50
C VAL A 201 -3.67 -2.92 -2.15
N TRP A 202 -3.78 -1.69 -1.72
CA TRP A 202 -2.69 -0.89 -1.16
C TRP A 202 -2.92 -0.76 0.34
N LEU A 203 -2.04 -1.35 1.13
CA LEU A 203 -2.17 -1.41 2.57
C LEU A 203 -1.18 -0.45 3.23
N PRO A 204 -1.61 0.33 4.23
CA PRO A 204 -0.71 1.21 4.96
C PRO A 204 0.35 0.38 5.72
N VAL A 205 1.62 0.77 5.58
CA VAL A 205 2.70 0.15 6.33
C VAL A 205 2.67 0.67 7.76
N ASN A 206 2.38 -0.21 8.70
CA ASN A 206 2.31 0.11 10.12
C ASN A 206 3.63 -0.29 10.82
N PRO A 207 4.32 0.61 11.55
CA PRO A 207 5.54 0.26 12.26
C PRO A 207 5.32 -0.70 13.45
N ARG A 208 4.07 -0.85 13.91
CA ARG A 208 3.69 -1.69 15.05
C ARG A 208 3.13 -3.05 14.65
N ARG A 209 2.91 -3.29 13.37
CA ARG A 209 2.35 -4.54 12.82
C ARG A 209 3.15 -4.98 11.61
N SER A 210 3.34 -6.27 11.48
CA SER A 210 3.96 -6.83 10.29
C SER A 210 3.06 -6.68 9.07
N LEU A 211 3.64 -6.68 7.87
CA LEU A 211 2.85 -6.67 6.64
C LEU A 211 1.96 -7.93 6.55
N ALA A 212 2.43 -9.06 7.05
CA ALA A 212 1.64 -10.29 7.11
C ALA A 212 0.38 -10.14 7.96
N GLU A 213 0.48 -9.51 9.14
CA GLU A 213 -0.68 -9.21 9.99
C GLU A 213 -1.65 -8.27 9.28
N THR A 214 -1.15 -7.22 8.62
CA THR A 214 -1.99 -6.28 7.87
C THR A 214 -2.72 -6.97 6.72
N ILE A 215 -2.06 -7.90 6.00
CA ILE A 215 -2.68 -8.70 4.93
C ILE A 215 -3.77 -9.62 5.49
N VAL A 216 -3.50 -10.30 6.62
CA VAL A 216 -4.49 -11.21 7.20
C VAL A 216 -5.66 -10.41 7.78
N ASP A 217 -5.45 -9.29 8.47
CA ASP A 217 -6.54 -8.43 8.91
C ASP A 217 -7.43 -8.04 7.74
N ARG A 218 -6.83 -7.57 6.64
CA ARG A 218 -7.58 -7.18 5.45
C ARG A 218 -8.34 -8.35 4.82
N LEU A 219 -7.74 -9.56 4.81
CA LEU A 219 -8.42 -10.77 4.37
C LEU A 219 -9.65 -11.11 5.23
N LEU A 220 -9.55 -10.87 6.54
CA LEU A 220 -10.63 -11.13 7.51
C LEU A 220 -11.75 -10.10 7.42
N GLU A 221 -11.46 -8.87 7.04
CA GLU A 221 -12.46 -7.82 6.80
C GLU A 221 -13.36 -8.12 5.60
N GLY A 222 -12.88 -8.92 4.64
CA GLY A 222 -13.61 -9.30 3.44
C GLY A 222 -13.07 -8.65 2.17
N PRO A 223 -13.71 -8.86 1.00
CA PRO A 223 -13.27 -8.28 -0.27
C PRO A 223 -13.46 -6.77 -0.30
N SER A 224 -12.70 -6.10 -1.18
CA SER A 224 -12.94 -4.69 -1.48
C SER A 224 -14.30 -4.49 -2.17
N GLU A 225 -14.80 -3.25 -2.15
CA GLU A 225 -16.06 -2.88 -2.81
C GLU A 225 -16.10 -3.35 -4.28
N SER A 226 -14.94 -3.34 -4.95
CA SER A 226 -14.81 -3.76 -6.36
C SER A 226 -15.15 -5.24 -6.60
N LEU A 227 -15.04 -6.09 -5.57
CA LEU A 227 -15.31 -7.55 -5.63
C LEU A 227 -16.53 -7.96 -4.80
N GLU A 228 -17.19 -7.03 -4.15
CA GLU A 228 -18.36 -7.31 -3.31
C GLU A 228 -19.44 -8.05 -4.09
N GLY A 229 -19.98 -9.13 -3.50
CA GLY A 229 -21.00 -9.99 -4.14
C GLY A 229 -20.48 -10.92 -5.24
N ALA A 230 -19.23 -10.76 -5.71
CA ALA A 230 -18.64 -11.63 -6.72
C ALA A 230 -17.78 -12.76 -6.14
N VAL A 231 -17.34 -12.60 -4.91
CA VAL A 231 -16.47 -13.54 -4.21
C VAL A 231 -16.98 -13.85 -2.81
N SER A 232 -16.42 -14.89 -2.19
CA SER A 232 -16.72 -15.31 -0.81
C SER A 232 -15.44 -15.43 0.00
N THR A 233 -15.59 -15.34 1.34
CA THR A 233 -14.52 -15.53 2.31
C THR A 233 -14.83 -16.66 3.28
N ALA A 234 -13.80 -17.43 3.66
CA ALA A 234 -13.89 -18.48 4.65
C ALA A 234 -13.86 -17.97 6.11
N PHE A 235 -13.65 -16.67 6.32
CA PHE A 235 -13.28 -16.13 7.62
C PHE A 235 -14.38 -15.39 8.37
N GLU A 236 -15.62 -15.52 7.97
CA GLU A 236 -16.71 -14.85 8.67
C GLU A 236 -16.77 -15.23 10.16
N GLY A 237 -16.72 -14.22 11.04
CA GLY A 237 -16.75 -14.38 12.49
C GLY A 237 -15.39 -14.63 13.14
N ILE A 238 -14.31 -14.50 12.36
CA ILE A 238 -12.92 -14.69 12.79
C ILE A 238 -12.19 -13.35 12.80
N SER A 239 -11.29 -13.20 13.78
CA SER A 239 -10.34 -12.08 13.88
C SER A 239 -8.92 -12.62 14.05
N LEU A 240 -7.94 -11.76 13.80
CA LEU A 240 -6.53 -12.07 14.00
C LEU A 240 -6.11 -11.64 15.41
N ASP A 241 -5.50 -12.56 16.19
CA ASP A 241 -4.76 -12.22 17.39
C ASP A 241 -3.36 -11.70 16.99
N ARG A 242 -2.55 -12.57 16.39
CA ARG A 242 -1.20 -12.22 15.92
C ARG A 242 -0.65 -13.26 14.96
N ILE A 243 0.48 -12.91 14.33
CA ILE A 243 1.29 -13.84 13.56
C ILE A 243 2.66 -13.95 14.23
N ASP A 244 3.03 -15.19 14.60
CA ASP A 244 4.37 -15.47 15.12
C ASP A 244 5.27 -15.95 13.96
N PRO A 245 6.26 -15.14 13.53
CA PRO A 245 7.19 -15.54 12.49
C PRO A 245 8.20 -16.54 13.04
N GLY A 246 8.41 -17.66 12.35
CA GLY A 246 9.43 -18.65 12.65
C GLY A 246 10.25 -18.96 11.41
N ASP A 247 11.41 -19.61 11.59
CA ASP A 247 12.34 -19.90 10.50
C ASP A 247 11.74 -20.86 9.47
N GLU A 248 11.07 -21.91 9.92
CA GLU A 248 10.46 -22.94 9.06
C GLU A 248 8.93 -22.84 9.03
N THR A 249 8.32 -22.30 10.09
CA THR A 249 6.88 -22.27 10.29
C THR A 249 6.42 -20.89 10.75
N VAL A 250 5.40 -20.37 10.08
CA VAL A 250 4.69 -19.15 10.46
C VAL A 250 3.42 -19.56 11.17
N VAL A 251 3.21 -19.10 12.41
CA VAL A 251 2.01 -19.44 13.18
C VAL A 251 1.00 -18.30 13.09
N VAL A 252 -0.13 -18.55 12.46
CA VAL A 252 -1.27 -17.63 12.38
C VAL A 252 -2.25 -17.95 13.50
N ARG A 253 -2.41 -17.02 14.44
CA ARG A 253 -3.32 -17.18 15.58
C ARG A 253 -4.60 -16.40 15.31
N LEU A 254 -5.68 -17.15 15.24
CA LEU A 254 -7.03 -16.65 14.99
C LEU A 254 -7.87 -16.75 16.26
N GLU A 255 -8.84 -15.85 16.39
CA GLU A 255 -9.84 -15.84 17.47
C GLU A 255 -11.24 -15.76 16.88
N GLY A 256 -12.21 -16.25 17.62
CA GLY A 256 -13.62 -16.19 17.26
C GLY A 256 -14.25 -17.53 16.96
N GLN A 257 -15.38 -17.49 16.27
CA GLN A 257 -16.13 -18.67 15.86
C GLN A 257 -16.59 -18.51 14.42
N PHE A 258 -16.29 -19.51 13.59
CA PHE A 258 -16.76 -19.51 12.19
C PHE A 258 -18.28 -19.49 12.14
N LYS A 259 -18.87 -18.60 11.36
CA LYS A 259 -20.30 -18.58 11.11
C LYS A 259 -20.76 -19.81 10.33
N THR A 260 -19.92 -20.28 9.38
CA THR A 260 -20.17 -21.51 8.64
C THR A 260 -19.68 -22.71 9.44
N GLN A 261 -20.55 -23.73 9.64
CA GLN A 261 -20.22 -24.95 10.34
C GLN A 261 -20.56 -26.19 9.46
N PRO A 262 -19.61 -27.15 9.33
CA PRO A 262 -18.25 -27.15 9.87
C PRO A 262 -17.40 -26.03 9.28
N ALA A 263 -16.30 -25.67 9.95
CA ALA A 263 -15.36 -24.66 9.46
C ALA A 263 -14.88 -25.00 8.04
N PRO A 264 -14.89 -24.05 7.10
CA PRO A 264 -14.56 -24.31 5.69
C PRO A 264 -13.03 -24.40 5.49
N VAL A 265 -12.42 -25.46 6.00
CA VAL A 265 -10.95 -25.62 6.13
C VAL A 265 -10.22 -25.53 4.80
N GLU A 266 -10.78 -26.11 3.73
CA GLU A 266 -10.13 -26.07 2.42
C GLU A 266 -10.11 -24.65 1.85
N ALA A 267 -11.21 -23.94 1.98
CA ALA A 267 -11.34 -22.53 1.57
C ALA A 267 -10.38 -21.64 2.36
N LEU A 268 -10.34 -21.78 3.69
CA LEU A 268 -9.44 -21.08 4.59
C LEU A 268 -7.96 -21.34 4.22
N THR A 269 -7.62 -22.62 4.01
CA THR A 269 -6.25 -23.01 3.61
C THR A 269 -5.83 -22.35 2.33
N ARG A 270 -6.68 -22.32 1.31
CA ARG A 270 -6.40 -21.67 0.03
C ARG A 270 -6.20 -20.17 0.19
N GLN A 271 -7.11 -19.50 0.89
CA GLN A 271 -7.04 -18.05 1.06
C GLN A 271 -5.76 -17.63 1.81
N LEU A 272 -5.40 -18.28 2.92
CA LEU A 272 -4.15 -18.00 3.65
C LEU A 272 -2.90 -18.31 2.83
N GLN A 273 -2.87 -19.47 2.20
CA GLN A 273 -1.72 -19.90 1.40
C GLN A 273 -1.42 -18.90 0.27
N TRP A 274 -2.45 -18.45 -0.43
CA TRP A 274 -2.29 -17.54 -1.55
C TRP A 274 -1.98 -16.12 -1.10
N SER A 275 -2.68 -15.61 -0.11
CA SER A 275 -2.47 -14.24 0.36
C SER A 275 -1.11 -14.04 1.05
N LEU A 276 -0.55 -15.08 1.68
CA LEU A 276 0.74 -15.01 2.37
C LEU A 276 1.93 -15.57 1.59
N ARG A 277 1.73 -16.10 0.38
CA ARG A 277 2.78 -16.85 -0.35
C ARG A 277 4.08 -16.06 -0.55
N GLU A 278 3.97 -14.77 -0.89
CA GLU A 278 5.15 -13.93 -1.15
C GLU A 278 5.94 -13.63 0.14
N LEU A 279 5.27 -13.60 1.28
CA LEU A 279 5.87 -13.32 2.57
C LEU A 279 6.41 -14.58 3.26
N THR A 280 5.72 -15.70 3.11
CA THR A 280 6.15 -16.97 3.72
C THR A 280 7.36 -17.57 3.02
N LYS A 281 7.58 -17.27 1.74
CA LYS A 281 8.74 -17.76 0.95
C LYS A 281 8.94 -19.26 1.05
N GLY A 282 7.86 -20.02 1.03
CA GLY A 282 7.89 -21.48 1.12
C GLY A 282 7.91 -22.05 2.54
N ARG A 283 7.81 -21.23 3.58
CA ARG A 283 7.59 -21.69 4.95
C ARG A 283 6.20 -22.31 5.11
N THR A 284 6.08 -23.24 6.03
CA THR A 284 4.81 -23.81 6.43
C THR A 284 3.99 -22.82 7.23
N ILE A 285 2.67 -22.80 7.06
CA ILE A 285 1.75 -22.01 7.88
C ILE A 285 1.05 -22.95 8.84
N GLU A 286 1.13 -22.68 10.13
CA GLU A 286 0.35 -23.33 11.19
C GLU A 286 -0.78 -22.40 11.61
N VAL A 287 -2.00 -22.92 11.65
CA VAL A 287 -3.17 -22.14 12.09
C VAL A 287 -3.62 -22.64 13.45
N ARG A 288 -3.79 -21.71 14.40
CA ARG A 288 -4.39 -21.95 15.72
C ARG A 288 -5.66 -21.12 15.87
N LEU A 289 -6.63 -21.66 16.60
CA LEU A 289 -7.90 -20.98 16.86
C LEU A 289 -8.12 -20.88 18.38
N ASN A 290 -8.39 -19.67 18.89
CA ASN A 290 -8.62 -19.39 20.31
C ASN A 290 -7.49 -19.90 21.24
N GLY A 291 -6.24 -19.83 20.75
CA GLY A 291 -5.06 -20.30 21.48
C GLY A 291 -4.79 -21.80 21.40
N GLU A 292 -5.76 -22.59 20.92
CA GLU A 292 -5.67 -24.04 20.82
C GLU A 292 -5.29 -24.49 19.40
N PRO A 293 -4.79 -25.72 19.22
CA PRO A 293 -4.67 -26.34 17.91
C PRO A 293 -6.02 -26.35 17.19
N PHE A 294 -6.01 -26.18 15.87
CA PHE A 294 -7.25 -26.11 15.06
C PHE A 294 -8.09 -27.39 15.13
N TYR A 295 -7.44 -28.54 15.33
CA TYR A 295 -8.06 -29.84 15.52
C TYR A 295 -7.63 -30.46 16.84
N GLU A 296 -8.43 -31.36 17.39
CA GLU A 296 -8.04 -32.18 18.56
C GLU A 296 -6.76 -32.99 18.29
N SER A 297 -6.50 -33.39 17.05
CA SER A 297 -5.30 -34.11 16.63
C SER A 297 -4.07 -33.24 16.43
N GLY A 298 -4.20 -31.90 16.48
CA GLY A 298 -3.11 -30.95 16.30
C GLY A 298 -3.49 -29.71 15.50
N PRO A 299 -2.52 -28.84 15.19
CA PRO A 299 -2.79 -27.63 14.45
C PRO A 299 -3.08 -27.92 12.96
N LEU A 300 -3.87 -27.03 12.33
CA LEU A 300 -3.99 -27.03 10.88
C LEU A 300 -2.67 -26.57 10.28
N THR A 301 -2.05 -27.43 9.49
CA THR A 301 -0.75 -27.18 8.85
C THR A 301 -0.91 -27.01 7.33
N ILE A 302 -0.52 -25.86 6.82
CA ILE A 302 -0.59 -25.54 5.40
C ILE A 302 0.84 -25.61 4.83
N VAL A 303 1.11 -26.65 4.05
CA VAL A 303 2.42 -26.84 3.39
C VAL A 303 2.41 -26.12 2.05
N PRO A 304 3.43 -25.31 1.73
CA PRO A 304 3.53 -24.64 0.45
C PRO A 304 3.48 -25.62 -0.71
N ARG A 305 2.57 -25.43 -1.63
CA ARG A 305 2.55 -26.20 -2.88
C ARG A 305 3.36 -25.47 -3.92
N GLN A 306 4.40 -26.10 -4.42
CA GLN A 306 5.24 -25.54 -5.48
C GLN A 306 4.56 -25.48 -6.85
N THR A 307 3.48 -26.23 -7.02
CA THR A 307 2.74 -26.30 -8.28
C THR A 307 1.24 -26.33 -8.00
N ASP A 308 0.59 -25.19 -8.18
CA ASP A 308 -0.87 -25.19 -8.28
C ASP A 308 -1.27 -25.46 -9.72
N THR A 309 -1.84 -26.65 -9.91
CA THR A 309 -2.25 -27.14 -11.23
C THR A 309 -3.30 -26.28 -11.90
N TRP A 310 -4.07 -25.50 -11.12
CA TRP A 310 -5.09 -24.61 -11.68
C TRP A 310 -4.57 -23.26 -12.20
N LEU A 311 -3.39 -22.77 -11.75
CA LEU A 311 -2.66 -21.68 -12.40
C LEU A 311 -2.06 -22.11 -13.76
N ARG A 312 -1.91 -23.41 -13.97
CA ARG A 312 -1.42 -24.01 -15.20
C ARG A 312 -2.55 -24.70 -15.94
N SER A 313 -3.72 -24.08 -16.05
CA SER A 313 -4.67 -24.59 -17.02
C SER A 313 -4.03 -24.49 -18.40
N PRO A 314 -3.73 -25.62 -19.07
CA PRO A 314 -3.22 -25.58 -20.44
C PRO A 314 -4.24 -24.97 -21.41
N GLU A 315 -5.43 -24.68 -20.94
CA GLU A 315 -6.52 -24.06 -21.64
C GLU A 315 -6.79 -22.64 -21.15
N SER A 316 -5.75 -21.84 -20.85
CA SER A 316 -5.93 -20.42 -20.55
C SER A 316 -6.60 -19.76 -21.75
N LYS A 317 -7.91 -19.59 -21.66
CA LYS A 317 -8.72 -18.94 -22.69
C LYS A 317 -8.58 -17.44 -22.51
N VAL A 318 -8.16 -16.76 -23.53
CA VAL A 318 -8.12 -15.29 -23.53
C VAL A 318 -9.51 -14.79 -23.91
N TYR A 319 -10.07 -13.94 -23.07
CA TYR A 319 -11.33 -13.26 -23.31
C TYR A 319 -11.06 -11.77 -23.49
N PHE A 320 -11.82 -11.12 -24.37
CA PHE A 320 -11.75 -9.68 -24.60
C PHE A 320 -13.13 -9.16 -24.99
N VAL A 321 -13.35 -7.86 -24.82
CA VAL A 321 -14.60 -7.21 -25.22
C VAL A 321 -14.39 -6.52 -26.55
N GLN A 322 -15.25 -6.79 -27.51
CA GLN A 322 -15.29 -6.15 -28.81
C GLN A 322 -16.73 -5.75 -29.16
N ASN A 323 -16.98 -4.47 -29.41
CA ASN A 323 -18.29 -3.93 -29.71
C ASN A 323 -19.37 -4.29 -28.67
N GLY A 324 -19.02 -4.22 -27.38
CA GLY A 324 -19.94 -4.56 -26.30
C GLY A 324 -20.26 -6.07 -26.16
N GLN A 325 -19.54 -6.92 -26.86
CA GLN A 325 -19.71 -8.36 -26.85
C GLN A 325 -18.45 -9.03 -26.29
N LEU A 326 -18.62 -9.97 -25.35
CA LEU A 326 -17.52 -10.78 -24.82
C LEU A 326 -17.09 -11.80 -25.86
N MET A 327 -15.83 -11.73 -26.26
CA MET A 327 -15.22 -12.59 -27.25
C MET A 327 -14.21 -13.54 -26.57
N ARG A 328 -14.02 -14.70 -27.13
CA ARG A 328 -12.97 -15.67 -26.76
C ARG A 328 -11.98 -15.80 -27.91
N LEU A 329 -10.69 -15.67 -27.60
CA LEU A 329 -9.61 -15.93 -28.55
C LEU A 329 -9.29 -17.44 -28.55
N GLY A 330 -9.36 -18.08 -29.73
CA GLY A 330 -8.91 -19.45 -29.91
C GLY A 330 -7.38 -19.55 -30.01
N GLN A 331 -6.85 -20.73 -29.84
CA GLN A 331 -5.39 -21.00 -29.99
C GLN A 331 -4.89 -20.77 -31.42
N ASP A 332 -5.77 -20.84 -32.38
CA ASP A 332 -5.55 -20.53 -33.80
C ASP A 332 -5.58 -19.02 -34.14
N GLY A 333 -5.77 -18.18 -33.12
CA GLY A 333 -5.93 -16.74 -33.30
C GLY A 333 -7.33 -16.29 -33.78
N ALA A 334 -8.26 -17.23 -33.99
CA ALA A 334 -9.64 -16.87 -34.33
C ALA A 334 -10.42 -16.44 -33.09
N SER A 335 -11.23 -15.39 -33.25
CA SER A 335 -12.11 -14.92 -32.18
C SER A 335 -13.53 -15.46 -32.35
N SER A 336 -14.17 -15.86 -31.26
CA SER A 336 -15.58 -16.30 -31.26
C SER A 336 -16.36 -15.61 -30.15
N ALA A 337 -17.60 -15.20 -30.46
CA ALA A 337 -18.47 -14.57 -29.46
C ALA A 337 -18.92 -15.58 -28.41
N ILE A 338 -19.00 -15.16 -27.14
CA ILE A 338 -19.58 -15.94 -26.08
C ILE A 338 -21.11 -15.80 -26.18
N PRO A 339 -21.87 -16.90 -26.32
CA PRO A 339 -23.32 -16.83 -26.43
C PRO A 339 -24.00 -16.54 -25.10
N GLY A 340 -25.21 -16.02 -25.17
CA GLY A 340 -26.08 -15.77 -24.01
C GLY A 340 -25.91 -14.40 -23.35
N PRO A 341 -26.63 -14.15 -22.23
CA PRO A 341 -26.65 -12.83 -21.58
C PRO A 341 -25.29 -12.37 -21.08
N VAL A 342 -24.44 -13.31 -20.65
CA VAL A 342 -23.06 -13.03 -20.18
C VAL A 342 -22.17 -12.55 -21.32
N GLY A 343 -22.48 -12.89 -22.56
CA GLY A 343 -21.72 -12.42 -23.75
C GLY A 343 -22.08 -11.00 -24.19
N GLN A 344 -23.18 -10.43 -23.70
CA GLN A 344 -23.67 -9.11 -24.10
C GLN A 344 -23.43 -8.11 -22.95
N LEU A 345 -22.30 -7.45 -22.97
CA LEU A 345 -21.92 -6.53 -21.89
C LEU A 345 -22.46 -5.09 -22.10
N GLY A 346 -23.20 -4.84 -23.18
CA GLY A 346 -23.80 -3.55 -23.47
C GLY A 346 -22.78 -2.42 -23.71
N GLU A 347 -23.24 -1.17 -23.63
CA GLU A 347 -22.39 0.00 -23.87
C GLU A 347 -21.43 0.34 -22.70
N ILE A 348 -21.51 -0.35 -21.59
CA ILE A 348 -20.76 -0.04 -20.35
C ILE A 348 -19.25 -0.30 -20.55
N TYR A 349 -18.89 -1.25 -21.39
CA TYR A 349 -17.50 -1.59 -21.68
C TYR A 349 -17.11 -1.17 -23.10
N LYS A 350 -16.64 0.07 -23.24
CA LYS A 350 -16.22 0.60 -24.57
C LYS A 350 -14.77 0.23 -24.92
N GLU A 351 -13.97 -0.24 -23.96
CA GLU A 351 -12.57 -0.63 -24.19
C GLU A 351 -12.39 -2.14 -24.00
N PRO A 352 -11.57 -2.79 -24.85
CA PRO A 352 -11.27 -4.20 -24.69
C PRO A 352 -10.45 -4.43 -23.41
N ALA A 353 -11.02 -5.14 -22.43
CA ALA A 353 -10.28 -5.66 -21.30
C ALA A 353 -9.81 -7.08 -21.63
N ILE A 354 -8.51 -7.32 -21.57
CA ILE A 354 -7.95 -8.67 -21.68
C ILE A 354 -7.86 -9.25 -20.28
N THR A 355 -8.73 -10.20 -19.98
CA THR A 355 -8.61 -10.99 -18.75
C THR A 355 -7.85 -12.26 -19.07
N GLY A 356 -6.56 -12.27 -18.75
CA GLY A 356 -5.70 -13.43 -18.86
C GLY A 356 -4.78 -13.51 -17.67
N SER A 357 -4.37 -14.71 -17.30
CA SER A 357 -3.30 -14.91 -16.33
C SER A 357 -2.09 -14.06 -16.72
N PRO A 358 -1.42 -13.33 -15.80
CA PRO A 358 -0.22 -12.59 -16.14
C PRO A 358 0.88 -13.59 -16.50
N GLY A 359 1.04 -13.84 -17.79
CA GLY A 359 2.29 -14.37 -18.34
C GLY A 359 3.40 -13.32 -18.13
N PRO A 360 4.69 -13.70 -18.22
CA PRO A 360 5.79 -12.77 -18.07
C PRO A 360 5.53 -11.56 -18.97
N ARG A 361 5.64 -10.36 -18.39
CA ARG A 361 5.54 -9.09 -19.12
C ARG A 361 6.58 -9.07 -20.23
N GLU A 362 6.19 -9.38 -21.45
CA GLU A 362 6.85 -8.85 -22.62
C GLU A 362 6.35 -7.43 -22.80
N GLU A 363 7.24 -6.49 -22.57
CA GLU A 363 7.04 -5.08 -22.92
C GLU A 363 6.68 -4.97 -24.41
N THR A 364 5.64 -4.17 -24.64
CA THR A 364 5.32 -3.58 -25.93
C THR A 364 4.83 -4.50 -27.05
N ARG A 365 3.53 -4.74 -27.08
CA ARG A 365 2.82 -4.63 -28.35
C ARG A 365 1.63 -3.68 -28.18
N ARG A 366 1.83 -2.44 -28.56
CA ARG A 366 0.70 -1.58 -28.96
C ARG A 366 0.01 -2.27 -30.12
N SER A 367 -1.09 -2.96 -29.85
CA SER A 367 -1.98 -3.40 -30.90
C SER A 367 -2.67 -2.16 -31.46
N THR A 368 -2.19 -1.68 -32.60
CA THR A 368 -2.96 -0.78 -33.43
C THR A 368 -4.14 -1.57 -33.98
N TRP A 369 -5.30 -1.36 -33.41
CA TRP A 369 -6.56 -1.84 -33.99
C TRP A 369 -6.88 -0.98 -35.19
N PRO A 370 -7.27 -1.55 -36.34
CA PRO A 370 -7.80 -0.75 -37.45
C PRO A 370 -9.12 -0.09 -37.04
N ARG A 371 -9.29 1.16 -37.45
CA ARG A 371 -10.50 1.97 -37.21
C ARG A 371 -11.72 1.38 -37.92
#